data_255f82dddb4d6e307169892587986850
#
_entry.id   255f82dddb4d6e307169892587986850
#
_cell.length_a   1.000
_cell.length_b   1.000
_cell.length_c   1.000
_cell.angle_alpha   90.00
_cell.angle_beta   90.00
_cell.angle_gamma   90.00
#
_symmetry.space_group_name_H-M   'P 1'
#
loop_
_entity.id
_entity.type
_entity.pdbx_description
1 polymer ?
#
loop_
_entity_poly.entity_id
_entity_poly.type
_entity_poly.pdbx_seq_one_letter_code
_entity_poly.pdbx_strand_id
1 'polypeptide(L)'
;MKTDAAYVWTCLRPRPRDSHKGTFGAVLAVAGSASYRGAAALAVEGALRTGAGIVTLASVEPVLAAVSARLPECCLCPCEAGAEGGIAPENIPRIQRQKATVLLLGPGLGYTAQSMARAAETRTLVQTLLPGFAGSAVLDADGLNAAADLLQAGKMLHPMGELILTPHPGEMARLTGLSAAAIHADREGTALQFAREWNAVVVLKGAQTVIAAPDGRCRMNPTGNPGLSRGGSGDVLAGMTSALLACGLPAFEAAVCAVYLHGAAADRAAAVHGEAGMLPHDLFAALGTLFAENDR
;
A
#
# COMPACT_ATOMS: atom_id res chain seq x y z
N MET A 1 22.03 -1.64 -3.73
CA MET A 1 22.09 -2.76 -4.74
C MET A 1 20.83 -2.70 -5.62
N LYS A 2 20.93 -2.97 -6.93
CA LYS A 2 19.75 -3.05 -7.81
C LYS A 2 19.00 -4.38 -7.62
N THR A 3 17.67 -4.34 -7.70
CA THR A 3 16.81 -5.52 -7.73
C THR A 3 16.82 -6.14 -9.13
N ASP A 4 16.81 -7.46 -9.22
CA ASP A 4 16.67 -8.20 -10.48
C ASP A 4 15.55 -9.25 -10.37
N ALA A 5 15.16 -9.81 -11.52
CA ALA A 5 14.10 -10.80 -11.60
C ALA A 5 14.44 -12.08 -10.80
N ALA A 6 15.69 -12.53 -10.86
CA ALA A 6 16.10 -13.77 -10.18
C ALA A 6 15.89 -13.66 -8.67
N TYR A 7 16.27 -12.52 -8.08
CA TYR A 7 16.01 -12.27 -6.66
C TYR A 7 14.51 -12.32 -6.33
N VAL A 8 13.69 -11.63 -7.14
CA VAL A 8 12.25 -11.54 -6.90
C VAL A 8 11.61 -12.94 -6.94
N TRP A 9 11.90 -13.72 -7.99
CA TRP A 9 11.33 -15.07 -8.12
C TRP A 9 11.88 -16.06 -7.09
N THR A 10 13.05 -15.81 -6.50
CA THR A 10 13.56 -16.58 -5.37
C THR A 10 12.80 -16.27 -4.08
N CYS A 11 12.38 -15.03 -3.87
CA CYS A 11 11.58 -14.63 -2.69
C CYS A 11 10.14 -15.14 -2.78
N LEU A 12 9.56 -15.16 -3.99
CA LEU A 12 8.18 -15.60 -4.20
C LEU A 12 8.09 -17.12 -4.13
N ARG A 13 7.31 -17.61 -3.17
CA ARG A 13 7.12 -19.05 -2.97
C ARG A 13 6.07 -19.60 -3.94
N PRO A 14 6.29 -20.79 -4.50
CA PRO A 14 5.25 -21.50 -5.24
C PRO A 14 4.01 -21.71 -4.37
N ARG A 15 2.83 -21.73 -4.98
CA ARG A 15 1.58 -22.01 -4.28
C ARG A 15 1.44 -23.53 -4.10
N PRO A 16 1.48 -24.07 -2.86
CA PRO A 16 1.33 -25.50 -2.64
C PRO A 16 -0.03 -26.00 -3.16
N ARG A 17 -0.07 -27.20 -3.72
CA ARG A 17 -1.34 -27.82 -4.17
C ARG A 17 -2.31 -28.05 -3.01
N ASP A 18 -1.79 -28.41 -1.86
CA ASP A 18 -2.54 -28.55 -0.61
C ASP A 18 -2.55 -27.21 0.13
N SER A 19 -3.32 -26.25 -0.37
CA SER A 19 -3.47 -24.93 0.23
C SER A 19 -4.93 -24.50 0.28
N HIS A 20 -5.25 -23.61 1.20
CA HIS A 20 -6.56 -22.99 1.36
C HIS A 20 -6.43 -21.48 1.49
N LYS A 21 -7.53 -20.74 1.45
CA LYS A 21 -7.49 -19.27 1.50
C LYS A 21 -6.71 -18.70 2.68
N GLY A 22 -6.69 -19.36 3.84
CA GLY A 22 -5.93 -18.94 5.02
C GLY A 22 -4.41 -19.10 4.88
N THR A 23 -3.93 -19.96 3.95
CA THR A 23 -2.49 -20.14 3.68
C THR A 23 -1.83 -18.87 3.14
N PHE A 24 -2.58 -18.04 2.45
CA PHE A 24 -2.10 -16.82 1.79
C PHE A 24 -2.49 -15.54 2.54
N GLY A 25 -2.84 -15.70 3.82
CA GLY A 25 -3.14 -14.60 4.71
C GLY A 25 -4.39 -13.80 4.37
N ALA A 26 -4.63 -12.78 5.14
CA ALA A 26 -5.79 -11.90 4.99
C ALA A 26 -5.37 -10.43 5.10
N VAL A 27 -5.82 -9.61 4.15
CA VAL A 27 -5.64 -8.16 4.13
C VAL A 27 -6.93 -7.47 4.56
N LEU A 28 -6.83 -6.59 5.56
CA LEU A 28 -7.87 -5.62 5.90
C LEU A 28 -7.48 -4.28 5.28
N ALA A 29 -8.17 -3.86 4.24
CA ALA A 29 -8.00 -2.55 3.65
C ALA A 29 -8.97 -1.55 4.27
N VAL A 30 -8.44 -0.51 4.90
CA VAL A 30 -9.20 0.66 5.37
C VAL A 30 -8.91 1.78 4.40
N ALA A 31 -9.79 1.97 3.42
CA ALA A 31 -9.50 2.75 2.23
C ALA A 31 -10.78 3.35 1.61
N GLY A 32 -10.60 4.41 0.84
CA GLY A 32 -11.65 5.05 0.09
C GLY A 32 -12.52 6.01 0.90
N SER A 33 -13.20 6.85 0.17
CA SER A 33 -14.21 7.81 0.64
C SER A 33 -15.16 8.12 -0.52
N ALA A 34 -16.23 8.85 -0.27
CA ALA A 34 -17.21 9.21 -1.30
C ALA A 34 -16.55 9.84 -2.55
N SER A 35 -15.47 10.61 -2.35
CA SER A 35 -14.71 11.28 -3.42
C SER A 35 -13.59 10.44 -4.04
N TYR A 36 -13.09 9.40 -3.33
CA TYR A 36 -11.93 8.59 -3.75
C TYR A 36 -12.24 7.10 -3.81
N ARG A 37 -13.33 6.73 -4.50
CA ARG A 37 -13.79 5.33 -4.63
C ARG A 37 -12.80 4.47 -5.39
N GLY A 38 -12.15 5.04 -6.43
CA GLY A 38 -11.19 4.35 -7.28
C GLY A 38 -9.93 3.90 -6.54
N ALA A 39 -9.46 4.66 -5.56
CA ALA A 39 -8.30 4.30 -4.76
C ALA A 39 -8.51 2.98 -4.01
N ALA A 40 -9.66 2.82 -3.36
CA ALA A 40 -10.01 1.56 -2.70
C ALA A 40 -10.13 0.39 -3.68
N ALA A 41 -10.75 0.61 -4.85
CA ALA A 41 -10.90 -0.43 -5.87
C ALA A 41 -9.53 -0.93 -6.38
N LEU A 42 -8.63 -0.01 -6.73
CA LEU A 42 -7.29 -0.34 -7.21
C LEU A 42 -6.43 -1.04 -6.15
N ALA A 43 -6.50 -0.59 -4.90
CA ALA A 43 -5.78 -1.22 -3.80
C ALA A 43 -6.28 -2.64 -3.52
N VAL A 44 -7.61 -2.84 -3.48
CA VAL A 44 -8.21 -4.17 -3.27
C VAL A 44 -7.88 -5.11 -4.44
N GLU A 45 -8.03 -4.65 -5.69
CA GLU A 45 -7.69 -5.47 -6.86
C GLU A 45 -6.19 -5.80 -6.89
N GLY A 46 -5.33 -4.84 -6.55
CA GLY A 46 -3.89 -5.06 -6.39
C GLY A 46 -3.58 -6.17 -5.39
N ALA A 47 -4.27 -6.18 -4.24
CA ALA A 47 -4.10 -7.22 -3.25
C ALA A 47 -4.60 -8.59 -3.72
N LEU A 48 -5.78 -8.66 -4.33
CA LEU A 48 -6.34 -9.91 -4.87
C LEU A 48 -5.46 -10.50 -5.98
N ARG A 49 -5.06 -9.68 -6.95
CA ARG A 49 -4.25 -10.10 -8.10
C ARG A 49 -2.81 -10.50 -7.74
N THR A 50 -2.32 -10.06 -6.60
CA THR A 50 -0.99 -10.43 -6.10
C THR A 50 -1.03 -11.65 -5.18
N GLY A 51 -2.21 -12.19 -4.91
CA GLY A 51 -2.37 -13.52 -4.33
C GLY A 51 -2.78 -13.57 -2.86
N ALA A 52 -3.24 -12.49 -2.25
CA ALA A 52 -3.85 -12.52 -0.92
C ALA A 52 -5.02 -13.51 -0.88
N GLY A 53 -5.09 -14.33 0.17
CA GLY A 53 -6.13 -15.35 0.30
C GLY A 53 -7.50 -14.79 0.62
N ILE A 54 -7.56 -13.70 1.38
CA ILE A 54 -8.78 -12.96 1.72
C ILE A 54 -8.44 -11.47 1.69
N VAL A 55 -9.32 -10.67 1.09
CA VAL A 55 -9.26 -9.20 1.19
C VAL A 55 -10.59 -8.70 1.71
N THR A 56 -10.57 -7.96 2.80
CA THR A 56 -11.74 -7.28 3.37
C THR A 56 -11.58 -5.78 3.24
N LEU A 57 -12.55 -5.12 2.64
CA LEU A 57 -12.58 -3.65 2.54
C LEU A 57 -13.50 -3.06 3.59
N ALA A 58 -12.93 -2.27 4.50
CA ALA A 58 -13.67 -1.40 5.40
C ALA A 58 -13.80 -0.01 4.77
N SER A 59 -15.02 0.38 4.43
CA SER A 59 -15.28 1.66 3.77
C SER A 59 -16.76 2.05 3.86
N VAL A 60 -17.07 3.24 3.37
CA VAL A 60 -18.44 3.77 3.28
C VAL A 60 -19.20 3.16 2.11
N GLU A 61 -20.52 3.12 2.20
CA GLU A 61 -21.40 2.46 1.24
C GLU A 61 -21.12 2.81 -0.24
N PRO A 62 -20.94 4.08 -0.65
CA PRO A 62 -20.67 4.40 -2.05
C PRO A 62 -19.38 3.77 -2.61
N VAL A 63 -18.40 3.50 -1.75
CA VAL A 63 -17.15 2.81 -2.11
C VAL A 63 -17.42 1.31 -2.22
N LEU A 64 -18.10 0.73 -1.23
CA LEU A 64 -18.40 -0.69 -1.20
C LEU A 64 -19.25 -1.13 -2.39
N ALA A 65 -20.28 -0.34 -2.75
CA ALA A 65 -21.09 -0.59 -3.93
C ALA A 65 -20.26 -0.58 -5.23
N ALA A 66 -19.35 0.39 -5.37
CA ALA A 66 -18.49 0.47 -6.55
C ALA A 66 -17.49 -0.68 -6.64
N VAL A 67 -16.92 -1.11 -5.51
CA VAL A 67 -15.93 -2.21 -5.45
C VAL A 67 -16.61 -3.55 -5.66
N SER A 68 -17.72 -3.84 -4.98
CA SER A 68 -18.41 -5.13 -5.09
C SER A 68 -18.97 -5.39 -6.49
N ALA A 69 -19.32 -4.36 -7.24
CA ALA A 69 -19.76 -4.50 -8.62
C ALA A 69 -18.65 -4.97 -9.59
N ARG A 70 -17.38 -4.77 -9.23
CA ARG A 70 -16.22 -5.14 -10.04
C ARG A 70 -15.45 -6.34 -9.48
N LEU A 71 -15.41 -6.47 -8.16
CA LEU A 71 -14.58 -7.41 -7.42
C LEU A 71 -15.44 -8.18 -6.42
N PRO A 72 -16.25 -9.13 -6.88
CA PRO A 72 -17.12 -9.94 -6.02
C PRO A 72 -16.34 -10.81 -5.03
N GLU A 73 -15.03 -11.00 -5.25
CA GLU A 73 -14.13 -11.72 -4.36
C GLU A 73 -13.78 -10.95 -3.07
N CYS A 74 -14.05 -9.63 -3.04
CA CYS A 74 -13.76 -8.78 -1.89
C CYS A 74 -14.82 -8.95 -0.81
N CYS A 75 -14.40 -9.26 0.41
CA CYS A 75 -15.26 -9.19 1.58
C CYS A 75 -15.48 -7.72 1.99
N LEU A 76 -16.66 -7.40 2.52
CA LEU A 76 -17.02 -6.03 2.86
C LEU A 76 -17.22 -5.84 4.37
N CYS A 77 -16.69 -4.74 4.89
CA CYS A 77 -16.93 -4.24 6.25
C CYS A 77 -17.59 -2.85 6.14
N PRO A 78 -18.94 -2.77 6.13
CA PRO A 78 -19.65 -1.51 5.98
C PRO A 78 -19.39 -0.57 7.16
N CYS A 79 -19.03 0.67 6.83
CA CYS A 79 -18.75 1.75 7.76
C CYS A 79 -19.72 2.91 7.55
N GLU A 80 -20.19 3.49 8.64
CA GLU A 80 -20.94 4.74 8.63
C GLU A 80 -20.03 5.87 8.10
N ALA A 81 -20.63 6.75 7.30
CA ALA A 81 -19.92 7.91 6.79
C ALA A 81 -19.82 8.99 7.88
N GLY A 82 -18.63 9.57 8.01
CA GLY A 82 -18.39 10.80 8.74
C GLY A 82 -18.74 12.04 7.92
N ALA A 83 -18.33 13.20 8.41
CA ALA A 83 -18.40 14.44 7.66
C ALA A 83 -17.74 14.27 6.30
N GLU A 84 -18.33 14.81 5.25
CA GLU A 84 -17.79 14.80 3.88
C GLU A 84 -17.56 13.40 3.27
N GLY A 85 -18.29 12.38 3.76
CA GLY A 85 -18.36 11.07 3.15
C GLY A 85 -17.11 10.21 3.31
N GLY A 86 -16.36 10.42 4.38
CA GLY A 86 -15.32 9.52 4.79
C GLY A 86 -15.73 8.47 5.79
N ILE A 87 -14.78 7.67 6.28
CA ILE A 87 -15.03 6.69 7.33
C ILE A 87 -15.07 7.40 8.67
N ALA A 88 -16.22 7.35 9.35
CA ALA A 88 -16.37 7.92 10.70
C ALA A 88 -15.57 7.12 11.73
N PRO A 89 -14.89 7.76 12.71
CA PRO A 89 -14.10 7.08 13.75
C PRO A 89 -14.91 6.11 14.61
N GLU A 90 -16.22 6.29 14.73
CA GLU A 90 -17.14 5.41 15.46
C GLU A 90 -17.13 3.98 14.91
N ASN A 91 -16.65 3.78 13.68
CA ASN A 91 -16.50 2.45 13.08
C ASN A 91 -15.24 1.69 13.58
N ILE A 92 -14.33 2.33 14.30
CA ILE A 92 -13.09 1.70 14.81
C ILE A 92 -13.35 0.36 15.48
N PRO A 93 -14.30 0.21 16.42
CA PRO A 93 -14.56 -1.09 17.05
C PRO A 93 -15.03 -2.17 16.07
N ARG A 94 -15.75 -1.80 15.00
CA ARG A 94 -16.17 -2.74 13.95
C ARG A 94 -14.99 -3.16 13.08
N ILE A 95 -14.12 -2.22 12.73
CA ILE A 95 -12.90 -2.46 11.93
C ILE A 95 -11.95 -3.36 12.70
N GLN A 96 -11.72 -3.11 13.99
CA GLN A 96 -10.83 -3.90 14.85
C GLN A 96 -11.30 -5.34 15.06
N ARG A 97 -12.59 -5.64 14.91
CA ARG A 97 -13.10 -7.01 14.96
C ARG A 97 -12.84 -7.83 13.70
N GLN A 98 -12.39 -7.20 12.60
CA GLN A 98 -12.03 -7.92 11.38
C GLN A 98 -10.75 -8.73 11.60
N LYS A 99 -10.80 -10.02 11.24
CA LYS A 99 -9.63 -10.89 11.32
C LYS A 99 -8.76 -10.72 10.09
N ALA A 100 -7.56 -10.19 10.26
CA ALA A 100 -6.59 -10.03 9.18
C ALA A 100 -5.17 -10.19 9.72
N THR A 101 -4.24 -10.54 8.84
CA THR A 101 -2.80 -10.64 9.14
C THR A 101 -2.07 -9.37 8.77
N VAL A 102 -2.62 -8.60 7.82
CA VAL A 102 -2.06 -7.32 7.36
C VAL A 102 -3.15 -6.26 7.29
N LEU A 103 -2.85 -5.07 7.81
CA LEU A 103 -3.64 -3.85 7.66
C LEU A 103 -3.06 -3.02 6.50
N LEU A 104 -3.88 -2.73 5.50
CA LEU A 104 -3.62 -1.66 4.53
C LEU A 104 -4.44 -0.44 4.94
N LEU A 105 -3.76 0.68 5.23
CA LEU A 105 -4.42 1.87 5.75
C LEU A 105 -3.98 3.11 4.97
N GLY A 106 -4.94 3.84 4.39
CA GLY A 106 -4.65 5.15 3.82
C GLY A 106 -5.18 5.46 2.43
N PRO A 107 -5.13 4.57 1.42
CA PRO A 107 -5.54 4.90 0.06
C PRO A 107 -6.92 5.56 0.03
N GLY A 108 -7.00 6.81 -0.42
CA GLY A 108 -8.25 7.55 -0.63
C GLY A 108 -9.10 7.82 0.61
N LEU A 109 -8.55 7.80 1.81
CA LEU A 109 -9.29 8.16 3.03
C LEU A 109 -9.75 9.63 3.03
N GLY A 110 -9.05 10.49 2.32
CA GLY A 110 -9.26 11.92 2.28
C GLY A 110 -8.56 12.63 3.43
N TYR A 111 -7.43 13.26 3.11
CA TYR A 111 -6.67 14.10 4.04
C TYR A 111 -6.29 15.39 3.34
N THR A 112 -7.01 16.46 3.63
CA THR A 112 -6.82 17.74 2.96
C THR A 112 -6.86 18.89 3.96
N ALA A 113 -6.03 19.90 3.72
CA ALA A 113 -6.02 21.12 4.51
C ALA A 113 -7.33 21.93 4.39
N GLN A 114 -8.12 21.69 3.34
CA GLN A 114 -9.40 22.33 3.13
C GLN A 114 -10.52 21.79 4.01
N SER A 115 -10.34 20.57 4.56
CA SER A 115 -11.31 19.94 5.47
C SER A 115 -10.65 19.49 6.77
N MET A 116 -10.71 20.36 7.77
CA MET A 116 -10.17 20.05 9.11
C MET A 116 -10.91 18.89 9.78
N ALA A 117 -12.22 18.78 9.59
CA ALA A 117 -13.04 17.70 10.15
C ALA A 117 -12.59 16.35 9.57
N ARG A 118 -12.46 16.27 8.24
CA ARG A 118 -12.02 15.08 7.54
C ARG A 118 -10.60 14.66 7.94
N ALA A 119 -9.67 15.63 8.01
CA ALA A 119 -8.32 15.38 8.46
C ALA A 119 -8.26 14.86 9.90
N ALA A 120 -9.12 15.38 10.79
CA ALA A 120 -9.22 14.92 12.17
C ALA A 120 -9.75 13.47 12.27
N GLU A 121 -10.78 13.12 11.48
CA GLU A 121 -11.29 11.74 11.39
C GLU A 121 -10.20 10.77 10.91
N THR A 122 -9.50 11.11 9.83
CA THR A 122 -8.41 10.29 9.28
C THR A 122 -7.27 10.13 10.30
N ARG A 123 -6.87 11.19 11.01
CA ARG A 123 -5.89 11.08 12.11
C ARG A 123 -6.36 10.15 13.21
N THR A 124 -7.62 10.23 13.61
CA THR A 124 -8.18 9.35 14.64
C THR A 124 -8.16 7.89 14.21
N LEU A 125 -8.50 7.59 12.95
CA LEU A 125 -8.40 6.24 12.38
C LEU A 125 -6.96 5.73 12.43
N VAL A 126 -5.99 6.51 11.92
CA VAL A 126 -4.58 6.11 11.90
C VAL A 126 -4.02 5.93 13.30
N GLN A 127 -4.26 6.90 14.20
CA GLN A 127 -3.76 6.87 15.58
C GLN A 127 -4.28 5.67 16.37
N THR A 128 -5.47 5.18 16.06
CA THR A 128 -6.11 4.10 16.83
C THR A 128 -5.91 2.74 16.17
N LEU A 129 -6.10 2.65 14.85
CA LEU A 129 -6.04 1.37 14.14
C LEU A 129 -4.62 0.86 14.00
N LEU A 130 -3.64 1.72 13.71
CA LEU A 130 -2.29 1.26 13.45
C LEU A 130 -1.62 0.68 14.70
N PRO A 131 -1.52 1.35 15.86
CA PRO A 131 -0.95 0.76 17.07
C PRO A 131 -1.78 -0.37 17.66
N GLY A 132 -3.08 -0.36 17.42
CA GLY A 132 -4.01 -1.39 17.89
C GLY A 132 -4.04 -2.66 17.05
N PHE A 133 -3.29 -2.71 15.94
CA PHE A 133 -3.32 -3.85 15.04
C PHE A 133 -2.28 -4.91 15.43
N ALA A 134 -2.73 -6.15 15.64
CA ALA A 134 -1.89 -7.25 16.11
C ALA A 134 -0.94 -7.82 15.03
N GLY A 135 -1.21 -7.57 13.75
CA GLY A 135 -0.41 -8.02 12.61
C GLY A 135 0.52 -6.94 12.08
N SER A 136 0.98 -7.13 10.85
CA SER A 136 1.81 -6.17 10.13
C SER A 136 0.95 -5.14 9.37
N ALA A 137 1.53 -4.00 8.97
CA ALA A 137 0.77 -2.96 8.28
C ALA A 137 1.52 -2.34 7.10
N VAL A 138 0.74 -1.88 6.12
CA VAL A 138 1.17 -1.00 5.04
C VAL A 138 0.43 0.32 5.16
N LEU A 139 1.15 1.42 5.24
CA LEU A 139 0.62 2.77 5.32
C LEU A 139 0.97 3.54 4.05
N ASP A 140 -0.05 4.08 3.38
CA ASP A 140 0.12 4.81 2.11
C ASP A 140 -0.78 6.07 2.08
N ALA A 141 -0.49 6.98 1.18
CA ALA A 141 -1.31 8.12 0.80
C ALA A 141 -1.80 8.96 2.02
N ASP A 142 -3.12 9.06 2.20
CA ASP A 142 -3.71 9.85 3.29
C ASP A 142 -3.37 9.32 4.69
N GLY A 143 -3.08 8.03 4.80
CA GLY A 143 -2.53 7.43 6.01
C GLY A 143 -1.17 8.01 6.37
N LEU A 144 -0.28 8.19 5.38
CA LEU A 144 1.03 8.82 5.57
C LEU A 144 0.91 10.31 5.92
N ASN A 145 -0.03 11.01 5.28
CA ASN A 145 -0.28 12.41 5.58
C ASN A 145 -0.76 12.60 7.04
N ALA A 146 -1.67 11.74 7.50
CA ALA A 146 -2.12 11.75 8.89
C ALA A 146 -1.00 11.35 9.87
N ALA A 147 -0.18 10.36 9.51
CA ALA A 147 0.96 9.95 10.30
C ALA A 147 1.99 11.06 10.47
N ALA A 148 2.22 11.89 9.45
CA ALA A 148 3.15 13.02 9.55
C ALA A 148 2.75 13.98 10.67
N ASP A 149 1.48 14.39 10.74
CA ASP A 149 0.99 15.26 11.81
C ASP A 149 1.10 14.59 13.20
N LEU A 150 0.80 13.29 13.27
CA LEU A 150 0.85 12.53 14.52
C LEU A 150 2.28 12.35 15.04
N LEU A 151 3.24 12.08 14.15
CA LEU A 151 4.66 11.99 14.48
C LEU A 151 5.22 13.33 14.98
N GLN A 152 4.83 14.45 14.30
CA GLN A 152 5.20 15.80 14.76
C GLN A 152 4.60 16.13 16.13
N ALA A 153 3.46 15.53 16.49
CA ALA A 153 2.85 15.62 17.81
C ALA A 153 3.44 14.61 18.84
N GLY A 154 4.52 13.92 18.49
CA GLY A 154 5.22 12.97 19.36
C GLY A 154 4.48 11.66 19.61
N LYS A 155 3.56 11.26 18.70
CA LYS A 155 2.82 10.01 18.82
C LYS A 155 3.61 8.85 18.24
N MET A 156 3.62 7.72 18.93
CA MET A 156 4.16 6.47 18.41
C MET A 156 3.12 5.80 17.52
N LEU A 157 3.52 5.43 16.28
CA LEU A 157 2.66 4.86 15.27
C LEU A 157 3.27 3.57 14.72
N HIS A 158 3.13 2.48 15.46
CA HIS A 158 3.67 1.19 15.02
C HIS A 158 2.69 0.06 15.35
N PRO A 159 2.40 -0.87 14.40
CA PRO A 159 1.63 -2.08 14.70
C PRO A 159 2.46 -3.03 15.57
N MET A 160 1.85 -4.12 16.03
CA MET A 160 2.60 -5.16 16.76
C MET A 160 3.55 -5.96 15.87
N GLY A 161 3.25 -6.06 14.57
CA GLY A 161 4.10 -6.67 13.56
C GLY A 161 4.99 -5.67 12.82
N GLU A 162 5.35 -6.01 11.58
CA GLU A 162 6.20 -5.16 10.73
C GLU A 162 5.39 -4.01 10.11
N LEU A 163 6.06 -2.90 9.84
CA LEU A 163 5.49 -1.72 9.19
C LEU A 163 6.19 -1.42 7.86
N ILE A 164 5.40 -1.19 6.81
CA ILE A 164 5.88 -0.69 5.51
C ILE A 164 5.22 0.66 5.24
N LEU A 165 6.03 1.67 4.94
CA LEU A 165 5.62 3.00 4.53
C LEU A 165 5.95 3.19 3.05
N THR A 166 5.00 3.70 2.26
CA THR A 166 5.17 3.85 0.81
C THR A 166 5.11 5.31 0.33
N PRO A 167 5.92 6.23 0.90
CA PRO A 167 5.83 7.63 0.57
C PRO A 167 6.35 7.95 -0.83
N HIS A 168 5.66 8.84 -1.56
CA HIS A 168 6.28 9.60 -2.64
C HIS A 168 7.09 10.78 -2.05
N PRO A 169 7.97 11.47 -2.83
CA PRO A 169 8.84 12.51 -2.27
C PRO A 169 8.10 13.61 -1.50
N GLY A 170 6.88 13.98 -1.90
CA GLY A 170 6.08 14.98 -1.19
C GLY A 170 5.54 14.49 0.15
N GLU A 171 5.13 13.23 0.26
CA GLU A 171 4.74 12.59 1.52
C GLU A 171 5.96 12.42 2.43
N MET A 172 7.11 12.01 1.86
CA MET A 172 8.37 11.90 2.59
C MET A 172 8.80 13.26 3.18
N ALA A 173 8.65 14.34 2.42
CA ALA A 173 8.95 15.69 2.90
C ALA A 173 8.08 16.08 4.13
N ARG A 174 6.79 15.73 4.12
CA ARG A 174 5.90 15.98 5.26
C ARG A 174 6.27 15.14 6.47
N LEU A 175 6.58 13.85 6.26
CA LEU A 175 6.96 12.93 7.33
C LEU A 175 8.25 13.35 8.02
N THR A 176 9.23 13.81 7.24
CA THR A 176 10.60 14.08 7.71
C THR A 176 10.86 15.53 8.07
N GLY A 177 10.04 16.47 7.55
CA GLY A 177 10.33 17.89 7.59
C GLY A 177 11.45 18.35 6.63
N LEU A 178 12.04 17.45 5.86
CA LEU A 178 13.07 17.78 4.87
C LEU A 178 12.45 18.42 3.62
N SER A 179 13.23 19.26 2.93
CA SER A 179 12.79 19.76 1.62
C SER A 179 12.82 18.65 0.55
N ALA A 180 11.95 18.77 -0.46
CA ALA A 180 11.97 17.86 -1.59
C ALA A 180 13.34 17.83 -2.29
N ALA A 181 14.04 18.95 -2.37
CA ALA A 181 15.40 19.04 -2.93
C ALA A 181 16.42 18.22 -2.13
N ALA A 182 16.36 18.28 -0.80
CA ALA A 182 17.24 17.48 0.06
C ALA A 182 16.98 15.98 -0.11
N ILE A 183 15.72 15.57 -0.17
CA ILE A 183 15.32 14.17 -0.42
C ILE A 183 15.82 13.71 -1.79
N HIS A 184 15.69 14.54 -2.83
CA HIS A 184 16.18 14.20 -4.18
C HIS A 184 17.69 14.09 -4.25
N ALA A 185 18.43 14.91 -3.49
CA ALA A 185 19.89 14.91 -3.48
C ALA A 185 20.47 13.61 -2.89
N ASP A 186 19.80 13.01 -1.88
CA ASP A 186 20.21 11.75 -1.27
C ASP A 186 18.98 10.90 -0.91
N ARG A 187 18.40 10.23 -1.89
CA ARG A 187 17.23 9.38 -1.70
C ARG A 187 17.55 8.12 -0.89
N GLU A 188 18.72 7.53 -1.12
CA GLU A 188 19.14 6.30 -0.44
C GLU A 188 19.44 6.56 1.03
N GLY A 189 20.25 7.57 1.34
CA GLY A 189 20.56 7.96 2.70
C GLY A 189 19.31 8.39 3.47
N THR A 190 18.41 9.18 2.86
CA THR A 190 17.14 9.57 3.45
C THR A 190 16.28 8.35 3.77
N ALA A 191 16.09 7.42 2.84
CA ALA A 191 15.27 6.23 3.08
C ALA A 191 15.86 5.34 4.18
N LEU A 192 17.18 5.14 4.20
CA LEU A 192 17.88 4.35 5.23
C LEU A 192 17.81 5.00 6.61
N GLN A 193 17.98 6.31 6.70
CA GLN A 193 17.89 7.04 7.96
C GLN A 193 16.51 6.83 8.60
N PHE A 194 15.46 7.13 7.84
CA PHE A 194 14.10 7.10 8.37
C PHE A 194 13.55 5.68 8.53
N ALA A 195 14.04 4.69 7.76
CA ALA A 195 13.75 3.29 8.01
C ALA A 195 14.24 2.87 9.42
N ARG A 196 15.42 3.28 9.81
CA ARG A 196 15.96 3.02 11.16
C ARG A 196 15.21 3.78 12.24
N GLU A 197 14.98 5.08 12.03
CA GLU A 197 14.32 5.95 13.00
C GLU A 197 12.90 5.49 13.34
N TRP A 198 12.15 5.08 12.32
CA TRP A 198 10.75 4.63 12.48
C TRP A 198 10.62 3.12 12.68
N ASN A 199 11.73 2.38 12.66
CA ASN A 199 11.74 0.91 12.69
C ASN A 199 10.76 0.31 11.66
N ALA A 200 10.79 0.83 10.43
CA ALA A 200 9.87 0.49 9.36
C ALA A 200 10.60 0.30 8.03
N VAL A 201 10.05 -0.51 7.14
CA VAL A 201 10.50 -0.54 5.75
C VAL A 201 9.97 0.70 5.04
N VAL A 202 10.86 1.47 4.41
CA VAL A 202 10.52 2.67 3.64
C VAL A 202 10.65 2.39 2.16
N VAL A 203 9.56 2.58 1.43
CA VAL A 203 9.49 2.53 -0.04
C VAL A 203 9.39 3.96 -0.55
N LEU A 204 10.52 4.61 -0.81
CA LEU A 204 10.54 5.98 -1.35
C LEU A 204 10.29 5.95 -2.86
N LYS A 205 9.02 6.17 -3.21
CA LYS A 205 8.50 6.10 -4.60
C LYS A 205 9.18 7.12 -5.52
N GLY A 206 9.28 6.80 -6.81
CA GLY A 206 9.80 7.64 -7.89
C GLY A 206 10.56 6.82 -8.92
N ALA A 207 11.14 7.49 -9.93
CA ALA A 207 12.08 6.82 -10.84
C ALA A 207 13.19 6.17 -10.00
N GLN A 208 13.45 4.88 -10.24
CA GLN A 208 14.34 4.09 -9.39
C GLN A 208 13.92 4.11 -7.91
N THR A 209 12.69 3.66 -7.62
CA THR A 209 12.17 3.55 -6.25
C THR A 209 13.21 2.91 -5.32
N VAL A 210 13.46 3.53 -4.18
CA VAL A 210 14.39 3.05 -3.15
C VAL A 210 13.59 2.33 -2.06
N ILE A 211 14.02 1.12 -1.72
CA ILE A 211 13.45 0.33 -0.62
C ILE A 211 14.53 0.16 0.44
N ALA A 212 14.28 0.64 1.65
CA ALA A 212 15.20 0.59 2.77
C ALA A 212 14.57 -0.09 3.99
N ALA A 213 15.35 -0.91 4.68
CA ALA A 213 14.95 -1.58 5.91
C ALA A 213 15.68 -1.03 7.14
N PRO A 214 15.12 -1.21 8.36
CA PRO A 214 15.75 -0.75 9.61
C PRO A 214 17.13 -1.35 9.86
N ASP A 215 17.36 -2.58 9.39
CA ASP A 215 18.62 -3.31 9.53
C ASP A 215 19.74 -2.83 8.60
N GLY A 216 19.46 -1.84 7.73
CA GLY A 216 20.41 -1.25 6.80
C GLY A 216 20.40 -1.86 5.41
N ARG A 217 19.58 -2.89 5.16
CA ARG A 217 19.39 -3.37 3.78
C ARG A 217 18.75 -2.29 2.92
N CYS A 218 19.26 -2.14 1.70
CA CYS A 218 18.73 -1.18 0.74
C CYS A 218 18.79 -1.73 -0.67
N ARG A 219 17.69 -1.55 -1.42
CA ARG A 219 17.60 -1.91 -2.84
C ARG A 219 16.99 -0.79 -3.66
N MET A 220 17.38 -0.72 -4.91
CA MET A 220 16.85 0.20 -5.90
C MET A 220 16.13 -0.60 -6.98
N ASN A 221 14.92 -0.20 -7.31
CA ASN A 221 14.11 -0.85 -8.33
C ASN A 221 14.42 -0.29 -9.73
N PRO A 222 14.78 -1.14 -10.71
CA PRO A 222 15.07 -0.70 -12.07
C PRO A 222 13.85 -0.69 -13.01
N THR A 223 12.73 -1.29 -12.63
CA THR A 223 11.54 -1.45 -13.48
C THR A 223 10.57 -0.28 -13.36
N GLY A 224 9.70 -0.15 -14.34
CA GLY A 224 8.70 0.90 -14.41
C GLY A 224 9.06 2.02 -15.37
N ASN A 225 8.06 2.76 -15.79
CA ASN A 225 8.16 3.80 -16.81
C ASN A 225 7.31 5.03 -16.41
N PRO A 226 7.43 6.17 -17.15
CA PRO A 226 6.68 7.40 -16.86
C PRO A 226 5.16 7.25 -16.88
N GLY A 227 4.58 6.23 -17.49
CA GLY A 227 3.15 5.94 -17.46
C GLY A 227 2.61 5.71 -16.04
N LEU A 228 3.47 5.33 -15.08
CA LEU A 228 3.14 5.24 -13.68
C LEU A 228 2.96 6.60 -12.98
N SER A 229 3.35 7.69 -13.60
CA SER A 229 3.15 9.06 -13.08
C SER A 229 1.68 9.48 -13.21
N ARG A 230 0.78 8.68 -12.64
CA ARG A 230 -0.67 8.82 -12.75
C ARG A 230 -1.36 8.45 -11.43
N GLY A 231 -2.46 9.16 -11.11
CA GLY A 231 -3.27 8.82 -9.94
C GLY A 231 -3.78 7.37 -10.00
N GLY A 232 -3.68 6.67 -8.89
CA GLY A 232 -4.06 5.25 -8.79
C GLY A 232 -2.89 4.26 -8.84
N SER A 233 -1.74 4.63 -9.44
CA SER A 233 -0.58 3.74 -9.50
C SER A 233 -0.04 3.37 -8.11
N GLY A 234 -0.03 4.33 -7.17
CA GLY A 234 0.35 4.09 -5.78
C GLY A 234 -0.61 3.14 -5.06
N ASP A 235 -1.91 3.30 -5.30
CA ASP A 235 -2.94 2.45 -4.68
C ASP A 235 -2.76 0.98 -5.09
N VAL A 236 -2.48 0.71 -6.37
CA VAL A 236 -2.12 -0.64 -6.86
C VAL A 236 -0.91 -1.18 -6.11
N LEU A 237 0.17 -0.40 -6.02
CA LEU A 237 1.39 -0.82 -5.32
C LEU A 237 1.13 -1.12 -3.85
N ALA A 238 0.36 -0.29 -3.15
CA ALA A 238 0.01 -0.49 -1.75
C ALA A 238 -0.77 -1.80 -1.54
N GLY A 239 -1.71 -2.12 -2.43
CA GLY A 239 -2.43 -3.39 -2.44
C GLY A 239 -1.50 -4.58 -2.68
N MET A 240 -0.63 -4.51 -3.69
CA MET A 240 0.36 -5.55 -4.00
C MET A 240 1.31 -5.82 -2.83
N THR A 241 1.82 -4.74 -2.21
CA THR A 241 2.71 -4.83 -1.04
C THR A 241 2.02 -5.53 0.13
N SER A 242 0.76 -5.17 0.40
CA SER A 242 -0.04 -5.77 1.48
C SER A 242 -0.30 -7.27 1.24
N ALA A 243 -0.52 -7.66 -0.01
CA ALA A 243 -0.74 -9.07 -0.35
C ALA A 243 0.52 -9.92 -0.14
N LEU A 244 1.69 -9.47 -0.59
CA LEU A 244 2.93 -10.22 -0.41
C LEU A 244 3.31 -10.35 1.07
N LEU A 245 3.07 -9.29 1.84
CA LEU A 245 3.24 -9.31 3.29
C LEU A 245 2.26 -10.30 3.95
N ALA A 246 0.99 -10.34 3.50
CA ALA A 246 -0.01 -11.30 3.99
C ALA A 246 0.33 -12.75 3.61
N CYS A 247 0.94 -12.97 2.44
CA CYS A 247 1.45 -14.28 2.01
C CYS A 247 2.67 -14.76 2.82
N GLY A 248 3.14 -13.98 3.80
CA GLY A 248 4.18 -14.35 4.74
C GLY A 248 5.60 -14.02 4.27
N LEU A 249 5.78 -13.13 3.29
CA LEU A 249 7.09 -12.57 3.02
C LEU A 249 7.44 -11.57 4.13
N PRO A 250 8.70 -11.55 4.61
CA PRO A 250 9.16 -10.47 5.49
C PRO A 250 8.99 -9.11 4.81
N ALA A 251 8.81 -8.04 5.59
CA ALA A 251 8.42 -6.73 5.07
C ALA A 251 9.35 -6.19 3.98
N PHE A 252 10.67 -6.37 4.13
CA PHE A 252 11.62 -5.88 3.13
C PHE A 252 11.48 -6.62 1.81
N GLU A 253 11.40 -7.95 1.83
CA GLU A 253 11.22 -8.80 0.65
C GLU A 253 9.85 -8.54 -0.01
N ALA A 254 8.79 -8.40 0.79
CA ALA A 254 7.45 -8.05 0.30
C ALA A 254 7.46 -6.72 -0.46
N ALA A 255 8.09 -5.68 0.11
CA ALA A 255 8.23 -4.37 -0.51
C ALA A 255 9.07 -4.42 -1.79
N VAL A 256 10.23 -5.10 -1.77
CA VAL A 256 11.10 -5.22 -2.95
C VAL A 256 10.40 -5.95 -4.09
N CYS A 257 9.73 -7.08 -3.80
CA CYS A 257 9.01 -7.86 -4.81
C CYS A 257 7.80 -7.07 -5.36
N ALA A 258 7.03 -6.42 -4.50
CA ALA A 258 5.88 -5.62 -4.93
C ALA A 258 6.29 -4.48 -5.87
N VAL A 259 7.33 -3.72 -5.51
CA VAL A 259 7.83 -2.60 -6.32
C VAL A 259 8.36 -3.08 -7.66
N TYR A 260 9.10 -4.20 -7.68
CA TYR A 260 9.62 -4.77 -8.92
C TYR A 260 8.49 -5.26 -9.83
N LEU A 261 7.56 -6.06 -9.32
CA LEU A 261 6.44 -6.60 -10.09
C LEU A 261 5.52 -5.49 -10.61
N HIS A 262 5.25 -4.48 -9.80
CA HIS A 262 4.47 -3.31 -10.17
C HIS A 262 5.11 -2.57 -11.36
N GLY A 263 6.41 -2.30 -11.30
CA GLY A 263 7.15 -1.68 -12.40
C GLY A 263 7.21 -2.56 -13.64
N ALA A 264 7.50 -3.85 -13.50
CA ALA A 264 7.56 -4.79 -14.62
C ALA A 264 6.19 -4.98 -15.30
N ALA A 265 5.10 -4.98 -14.53
CA ALA A 265 3.74 -4.98 -15.07
C ALA A 265 3.44 -3.69 -15.85
N ALA A 266 3.89 -2.55 -15.33
CA ALA A 266 3.75 -1.27 -16.02
C ALA A 266 4.54 -1.22 -17.34
N ASP A 267 5.76 -1.78 -17.38
CA ASP A 267 6.55 -1.86 -18.60
C ASP A 267 5.85 -2.69 -19.68
N ARG A 268 5.19 -3.79 -19.29
CA ARG A 268 4.36 -4.60 -20.20
C ARG A 268 3.09 -3.87 -20.64
N ALA A 269 2.41 -3.19 -19.72
CA ALA A 269 1.23 -2.40 -20.05
C ALA A 269 1.58 -1.27 -21.03
N ALA A 270 2.70 -0.60 -20.83
CA ALA A 270 3.20 0.45 -21.73
C ALA A 270 3.54 -0.09 -23.14
N ALA A 271 4.04 -1.33 -23.24
CA ALA A 271 4.30 -1.97 -24.52
C ALA A 271 3.01 -2.19 -25.35
N VAL A 272 1.85 -2.31 -24.68
CA VAL A 272 0.53 -2.50 -25.34
C VAL A 272 -0.18 -1.18 -25.58
N HIS A 273 -0.20 -0.30 -24.57
CA HIS A 273 -1.03 0.91 -24.56
C HIS A 273 -0.24 2.21 -24.77
N GLY A 274 1.11 2.14 -24.79
CA GLY A 274 1.98 3.29 -24.69
C GLY A 274 1.98 3.90 -23.29
N GLU A 275 3.06 4.58 -22.91
CA GLU A 275 3.19 5.21 -21.58
C GLU A 275 2.08 6.24 -21.29
N ALA A 276 1.65 6.98 -22.30
CA ALA A 276 0.59 7.98 -22.16
C ALA A 276 -0.82 7.36 -22.11
N GLY A 277 -1.01 6.19 -22.73
CA GLY A 277 -2.33 5.55 -22.84
C GLY A 277 -2.63 4.56 -21.72
N MET A 278 -1.62 3.97 -21.07
CA MET A 278 -1.82 3.00 -20.01
C MET A 278 -2.51 3.60 -18.79
N LEU A 279 -3.34 2.80 -18.15
CA LEU A 279 -4.02 3.13 -16.89
C LEU A 279 -3.56 2.18 -15.78
N PRO A 280 -3.67 2.57 -14.48
CA PRO A 280 -3.27 1.69 -13.37
C PRO A 280 -3.91 0.31 -13.38
N HIS A 281 -5.15 0.17 -13.89
CA HIS A 281 -5.81 -1.15 -13.97
C HIS A 281 -5.26 -2.05 -15.08
N ASP A 282 -4.55 -1.52 -16.08
CA ASP A 282 -3.91 -2.34 -17.12
C ASP A 282 -2.77 -3.19 -16.56
N LEU A 283 -2.21 -2.77 -15.41
CA LEU A 283 -1.18 -3.53 -14.71
C LEU A 283 -1.66 -4.91 -14.29
N PHE A 284 -2.95 -5.09 -14.01
CA PHE A 284 -3.48 -6.37 -13.51
C PHE A 284 -3.39 -7.49 -14.52
N ALA A 285 -3.70 -7.24 -15.79
CA ALA A 285 -3.54 -8.21 -16.87
C ALA A 285 -2.05 -8.56 -17.08
N ALA A 286 -1.20 -7.54 -17.10
CA ALA A 286 0.24 -7.71 -17.24
C ALA A 286 0.86 -8.48 -16.06
N LEU A 287 0.40 -8.22 -14.84
CA LEU A 287 0.81 -8.94 -13.62
C LEU A 287 0.43 -10.42 -13.70
N GLY A 288 -0.79 -10.73 -14.13
CA GLY A 288 -1.23 -12.11 -14.36
C GLY A 288 -0.33 -12.87 -15.34
N THR A 289 0.08 -12.22 -16.43
CA THR A 289 1.03 -12.78 -17.39
C THR A 289 2.41 -13.02 -16.77
N LEU A 290 2.91 -12.06 -15.96
CA LEU A 290 4.18 -12.22 -15.25
C LEU A 290 4.18 -13.44 -14.32
N PHE A 291 3.11 -13.67 -13.58
CA PHE A 291 2.99 -14.85 -12.73
C PHE A 291 2.92 -16.13 -13.57
N ALA A 292 2.07 -16.17 -14.61
CA ALA A 292 1.89 -17.36 -15.44
C ALA A 292 3.19 -17.83 -16.13
N GLU A 293 4.05 -16.89 -16.56
CA GLU A 293 5.35 -17.20 -17.16
C GLU A 293 6.38 -17.76 -16.15
N ASN A 294 6.18 -17.51 -14.87
CA ASN A 294 7.12 -17.90 -13.80
C ASN A 294 6.52 -18.89 -12.80
N ASP A 295 5.25 -19.32 -12.99
CA ASP A 295 4.65 -20.39 -12.21
C ASP A 295 5.39 -21.71 -12.51
N ARG A 296 6.01 -22.31 -11.48
CA ARG A 296 6.80 -23.54 -11.57
C ARG A 296 6.22 -24.64 -10.70
#